data_2aeccef004cdcc4ab66e62b34afef24d
#
_entry.id   2aeccef004cdcc4ab66e62b34afef24d
#
_cell.length_a   1.000
_cell.length_b   1.000
_cell.length_c   1.000
_cell.angle_alpha   90.00
_cell.angle_beta   90.00
_cell.angle_gamma   90.00
#
_symmetry.space_group_name_H-M   'P 1'
#
loop_
_entity.id
_entity.type
_entity.pdbx_description
1 polymer ?
#
loop_
_entity_poly.entity_id
_entity_poly.type
_entity_poly.pdbx_seq_one_letter_code
_entity_poly.pdbx_strand_id
1 'polypeptide(L)'
;MNKIESIKYFAALVGVAFGYIVGALDGLLIALIIFMVFDYITGVIDAIIQKKLSSQVGFIGILKKIAILMLVSVGNIIDVYILKGGAAVRTSVIFFYLCNEGISILENIALIGVPIPEKLRDVLINLNDKD
;
A
#
# COMPACT_ATOMS: atom_id res chain seq x y z
N MET A 1 3.13 1.16 -35.96
CA MET A 1 2.67 0.72 -34.62
C MET A 1 1.34 1.42 -34.33
N ASN A 2 0.29 0.65 -34.06
CA ASN A 2 -1.02 1.24 -33.78
C ASN A 2 -1.09 1.78 -32.34
N LYS A 3 -2.16 2.52 -32.05
CA LYS A 3 -2.33 3.18 -30.74
C LYS A 3 -2.37 2.18 -29.59
N ILE A 4 -2.96 1.01 -29.80
CA ILE A 4 -3.08 -0.03 -28.79
C ILE A 4 -1.69 -0.63 -28.46
N GLU A 5 -0.90 -0.89 -29.49
CA GLU A 5 0.48 -1.39 -29.32
C GLU A 5 1.35 -0.38 -28.58
N SER A 6 1.24 0.89 -28.92
CA SER A 6 1.98 1.97 -28.22
C SER A 6 1.63 2.01 -26.74
N ILE A 7 0.34 1.86 -26.39
CA ILE A 7 -0.09 1.82 -25.00
C ILE A 7 0.47 0.60 -24.27
N LYS A 8 0.48 -0.57 -24.93
CA LYS A 8 1.04 -1.80 -24.36
C LYS A 8 2.52 -1.66 -24.07
N TYR A 9 3.29 -1.13 -25.02
CA TYR A 9 4.72 -0.92 -24.81
C TYR A 9 5.00 0.10 -23.70
N PHE A 10 4.24 1.18 -23.66
CA PHE A 10 4.38 2.18 -22.61
C PHE A 10 4.07 1.58 -21.23
N ALA A 11 2.96 0.82 -21.11
CA ALA A 11 2.58 0.16 -19.86
C ALA A 11 3.65 -0.85 -19.41
N ALA A 12 4.21 -1.63 -20.35
CA ALA A 12 5.27 -2.57 -20.05
C ALA A 12 6.53 -1.85 -19.54
N LEU A 13 6.91 -0.76 -20.18
CA LEU A 13 8.07 0.03 -19.78
C LEU A 13 7.88 0.62 -18.37
N VAL A 14 6.71 1.18 -18.09
CA VAL A 14 6.38 1.71 -16.76
C VAL A 14 6.43 0.59 -15.72
N GLY A 15 5.86 -0.58 -16.03
CA GLY A 15 5.90 -1.74 -15.14
C GLY A 15 7.30 -2.22 -14.81
N VAL A 16 8.17 -2.28 -15.82
CA VAL A 16 9.58 -2.67 -15.64
C VAL A 16 10.30 -1.63 -14.77
N ALA A 17 10.14 -0.34 -15.06
CA ALA A 17 10.75 0.73 -14.28
C ALA A 17 10.26 0.72 -12.82
N PHE A 18 8.97 0.54 -12.62
CA PHE A 18 8.37 0.43 -11.28
C PHE A 18 8.97 -0.76 -10.52
N GLY A 19 9.01 -1.95 -11.13
CA GLY A 19 9.57 -3.14 -10.49
C GLY A 19 11.05 -3.00 -10.15
N TYR A 20 11.81 -2.32 -11.02
CA TYR A 20 13.22 -2.05 -10.78
C TYR A 20 13.44 -1.13 -9.58
N ILE A 21 12.59 -0.11 -9.44
CA ILE A 21 12.73 0.89 -8.37
C ILE A 21 12.24 0.33 -7.03
N VAL A 22 11.07 -0.32 -6.99
CA VAL A 22 10.49 -0.85 -5.74
C VAL A 22 11.09 -2.20 -5.33
N GLY A 23 11.91 -2.80 -6.16
CA GLY A 23 12.40 -4.16 -6.00
C GLY A 23 11.53 -5.13 -6.77
N ALA A 24 11.29 -6.32 -6.25
CA ALA A 24 10.43 -7.30 -6.91
C ALA A 24 8.97 -7.08 -6.56
N LEU A 25 8.07 -7.38 -7.49
CA LEU A 25 6.63 -7.46 -7.21
C LEU A 25 6.35 -8.80 -6.52
N ASP A 26 6.82 -8.93 -5.30
CA ASP A 26 6.71 -10.14 -4.49
C ASP A 26 5.42 -10.14 -3.65
N GLY A 27 5.23 -11.20 -2.87
CA GLY A 27 4.03 -11.37 -2.05
C GLY A 27 3.83 -10.25 -1.02
N LEU A 28 4.90 -9.73 -0.44
CA LEU A 28 4.81 -8.64 0.54
C LEU A 28 4.35 -7.34 -0.10
N LEU A 29 4.93 -6.98 -1.25
CA LEU A 29 4.53 -5.77 -1.96
C LEU A 29 3.10 -5.88 -2.49
N ILE A 30 2.73 -7.05 -3.02
CA ILE A 30 1.35 -7.30 -3.47
C ILE A 30 0.38 -7.14 -2.31
N ALA A 31 0.68 -7.72 -1.14
CA ALA A 31 -0.17 -7.59 0.04
C ALA A 31 -0.31 -6.11 0.46
N LEU A 32 0.78 -5.34 0.46
CA LEU A 32 0.73 -3.92 0.77
C LEU A 32 -0.17 -3.15 -0.21
N ILE A 33 -0.02 -3.39 -1.51
CA ILE A 33 -0.83 -2.72 -2.53
C ILE A 33 -2.32 -3.06 -2.35
N ILE A 34 -2.64 -4.34 -2.10
CA ILE A 34 -4.02 -4.76 -1.87
C ILE A 34 -4.58 -4.08 -0.62
N PHE A 35 -3.81 -4.02 0.47
CA PHE A 35 -4.24 -3.33 1.69
C PHE A 35 -4.47 -1.85 1.47
N MET A 36 -3.59 -1.20 0.69
CA MET A 36 -3.76 0.21 0.34
C MET A 36 -5.04 0.46 -0.45
N VAL A 37 -5.36 -0.44 -1.39
CA VAL A 37 -6.60 -0.35 -2.17
C VAL A 37 -7.81 -0.55 -1.25
N PHE A 38 -7.78 -1.55 -0.38
CA PHE A 38 -8.87 -1.81 0.55
C PHE A 38 -9.05 -0.67 1.56
N ASP A 39 -7.96 -0.11 2.06
CA ASP A 39 -8.02 1.04 2.94
C ASP A 39 -8.71 2.22 2.25
N TYR A 40 -8.33 2.50 1.02
CA TYR A 40 -8.93 3.57 0.24
C TYR A 40 -10.42 3.32 -0.01
N ILE A 41 -10.79 2.10 -0.43
CA ILE A 41 -12.19 1.74 -0.71
C ILE A 41 -13.03 1.82 0.57
N THR A 42 -12.55 1.25 1.67
CA THR A 42 -13.30 1.30 2.94
C THR A 42 -13.42 2.72 3.48
N GLY A 43 -12.39 3.53 3.29
CA GLY A 43 -12.45 4.95 3.64
C GLY A 43 -13.48 5.72 2.82
N VAL A 44 -13.59 5.43 1.52
CA VAL A 44 -14.60 6.04 0.65
C VAL A 44 -16.02 5.60 1.08
N ILE A 45 -16.20 4.31 1.36
CA ILE A 45 -17.49 3.80 1.83
C ILE A 45 -17.90 4.50 3.13
N ASP A 46 -16.99 4.60 4.09
CA ASP A 46 -17.26 5.31 5.35
C ASP A 46 -17.62 6.78 5.08
N ALA A 47 -16.88 7.46 4.22
CA ALA A 47 -17.14 8.85 3.88
C ALA A 47 -18.53 9.05 3.24
N ILE A 48 -18.95 8.11 2.40
CA ILE A 48 -20.29 8.14 1.80
C ILE A 48 -21.37 7.98 2.88
N ILE A 49 -21.20 7.01 3.78
CA ILE A 49 -22.15 6.75 4.88
C ILE A 49 -22.24 7.96 5.81
N GLN A 50 -21.12 8.58 6.14
CA GLN A 50 -21.05 9.75 7.01
C GLN A 50 -21.40 11.05 6.31
N LYS A 51 -21.68 11.01 5.01
CA LYS A 51 -21.97 12.19 4.17
C LYS A 51 -20.83 13.23 4.20
N LYS A 52 -19.59 12.73 4.21
CA LYS A 52 -18.36 13.56 4.23
C LYS A 52 -17.46 13.32 3.02
N LEU A 53 -18.01 12.72 1.96
CA LEU A 53 -17.22 12.44 0.76
C LEU A 53 -16.70 13.75 0.14
N SER A 54 -15.39 13.80 -0.10
CA SER A 54 -14.69 14.95 -0.65
C SER A 54 -13.66 14.50 -1.66
N SER A 55 -13.68 15.06 -2.86
CA SER A 55 -12.68 14.80 -3.89
C SER A 55 -11.28 15.18 -3.43
N GLN A 56 -11.17 16.28 -2.69
CA GLN A 56 -9.87 16.75 -2.18
C GLN A 56 -9.28 15.78 -1.16
N VAL A 57 -10.09 15.30 -0.21
CA VAL A 57 -9.63 14.33 0.79
C VAL A 57 -9.25 13.01 0.14
N GLY A 58 -10.03 12.55 -0.84
CA GLY A 58 -9.72 11.34 -1.59
C GLY A 58 -8.42 11.47 -2.38
N PHE A 59 -8.19 12.62 -3.02
CA PHE A 59 -6.96 12.87 -3.76
C PHE A 59 -5.73 12.89 -2.85
N ILE A 60 -5.84 13.54 -1.69
CA ILE A 60 -4.76 13.55 -0.69
C ILE A 60 -4.45 12.11 -0.22
N GLY A 61 -5.46 11.28 -0.03
CA GLY A 61 -5.29 9.88 0.33
C GLY A 61 -4.47 9.11 -0.70
N ILE A 62 -4.74 9.32 -1.99
CA ILE A 62 -3.97 8.72 -3.08
C ILE A 62 -2.52 9.20 -3.06
N LEU A 63 -2.30 10.51 -2.87
CA LEU A 63 -0.95 11.06 -2.80
C LEU A 63 -0.15 10.47 -1.64
N LYS A 64 -0.76 10.27 -0.49
CA LYS A 64 -0.11 9.62 0.65
C LYS A 64 0.31 8.19 0.33
N LYS A 65 -0.52 7.44 -0.39
CA LYS A 65 -0.20 6.06 -0.78
C LYS A 65 0.92 6.00 -1.81
N ILE A 66 0.98 6.96 -2.72
CA ILE A 66 2.12 7.11 -3.63
C ILE A 66 3.40 7.38 -2.82
N ALA A 67 3.34 8.23 -1.80
CA ALA A 67 4.49 8.50 -0.94
C ALA A 67 4.95 7.24 -0.20
N ILE A 68 4.04 6.36 0.23
CA ILE A 68 4.39 5.08 0.85
C ILE A 68 5.19 4.22 -0.13
N LEU A 69 4.74 4.12 -1.39
CA LEU A 69 5.47 3.36 -2.41
C LEU A 69 6.85 3.96 -2.68
N MET A 70 6.98 5.27 -2.60
CA MET A 70 8.29 5.93 -2.70
C MET A 70 9.20 5.54 -1.53
N LEU A 71 8.67 5.41 -0.32
CA LEU A 71 9.46 4.96 0.83
C LEU A 71 9.89 3.49 0.69
N VAL A 72 9.04 2.63 0.14
CA VAL A 72 9.44 1.26 -0.20
C VAL A 72 10.60 1.28 -1.20
N SER A 73 10.53 2.15 -2.19
CA SER A 73 11.59 2.34 -3.19
C SER A 73 12.90 2.82 -2.54
N VAL A 74 12.81 3.76 -1.60
CA VAL A 74 13.98 4.22 -0.83
C VAL A 74 14.62 3.04 -0.09
N GLY A 75 13.82 2.22 0.58
CA GLY A 75 14.32 1.03 1.25
C GLY A 75 15.01 0.06 0.30
N ASN A 76 14.41 -0.18 -0.86
CA ASN A 76 15.01 -1.03 -1.88
C ASN A 76 16.35 -0.49 -2.38
N ILE A 77 16.42 0.80 -2.65
CA ILE A 77 17.65 1.46 -3.12
C ILE A 77 18.74 1.35 -2.06
N ILE A 78 18.42 1.52 -0.81
CA ILE A 78 19.39 1.33 0.29
C ILE A 78 19.92 -0.11 0.31
N ASP A 79 19.02 -1.09 0.20
CA ASP A 79 19.42 -2.51 0.22
C ASP A 79 20.32 -2.85 -0.98
N VAL A 80 19.98 -2.39 -2.17
CA VAL A 80 20.68 -2.76 -3.41
C VAL A 80 21.99 -2.01 -3.57
N TYR A 81 22.00 -0.70 -3.37
CA TYR A 81 23.13 0.15 -3.73
C TYR A 81 24.01 0.54 -2.55
N ILE A 82 23.48 0.60 -1.34
CA ILE A 82 24.23 1.02 -0.15
C ILE A 82 24.69 -0.19 0.65
N LEU A 83 23.76 -1.07 1.03
CA LEU A 83 24.07 -2.29 1.79
C LEU A 83 24.54 -3.43 0.89
N LYS A 84 24.23 -3.36 -0.40
CA LYS A 84 24.66 -4.29 -1.44
C LYS A 84 24.29 -5.75 -1.15
N GLY A 85 23.11 -5.97 -0.63
CA GLY A 85 22.61 -7.33 -0.44
C GLY A 85 21.40 -7.36 0.49
N GLY A 86 20.61 -8.43 0.34
CA GLY A 86 19.41 -8.65 1.14
C GLY A 86 18.28 -7.69 0.81
N ALA A 87 17.26 -7.70 1.66
CA ALA A 87 16.07 -6.87 1.51
C ALA A 87 15.55 -6.39 2.88
N ALA A 88 16.45 -6.21 3.84
CA ALA A 88 16.06 -5.92 5.24
C ALA A 88 15.35 -4.57 5.38
N VAL A 89 15.88 -3.52 4.75
CA VAL A 89 15.28 -2.18 4.88
C VAL A 89 13.94 -2.12 4.14
N ARG A 90 13.92 -2.61 2.89
CA ARG A 90 12.68 -2.70 2.09
C ARG A 90 11.60 -3.48 2.83
N THR A 91 11.93 -4.65 3.37
CA THR A 91 11.00 -5.51 4.09
C THR A 91 10.45 -4.79 5.34
N SER A 92 11.30 -4.11 6.09
CA SER A 92 10.87 -3.35 7.27
C SER A 92 9.88 -2.24 6.91
N VAL A 93 10.15 -1.51 5.83
CA VAL A 93 9.25 -0.45 5.36
C VAL A 93 7.89 -1.03 4.96
N ILE A 94 7.90 -2.12 4.18
CA ILE A 94 6.65 -2.77 3.75
C ILE A 94 5.86 -3.26 4.96
N PHE A 95 6.48 -3.94 5.92
CA PHE A 95 5.81 -4.43 7.12
C PHE A 95 5.20 -3.31 7.95
N PHE A 96 5.92 -2.23 8.13
CA PHE A 96 5.42 -1.08 8.86
C PHE A 96 4.11 -0.56 8.25
N TYR A 97 4.11 -0.33 6.94
CA TYR A 97 2.91 0.20 6.28
C TYR A 97 1.82 -0.85 6.08
N LEU A 98 2.19 -2.12 5.92
CA LEU A 98 1.21 -3.21 5.87
C LEU A 98 0.39 -3.26 7.16
N CYS A 99 1.03 -3.14 8.32
CA CYS A 99 0.34 -3.08 9.61
C CYS A 99 -0.51 -1.83 9.72
N ASN A 100 0.02 -0.67 9.34
CA ASN A 100 -0.72 0.59 9.41
C ASN A 100 -1.96 0.58 8.51
N GLU A 101 -1.81 0.12 7.28
CA GLU A 101 -2.93 0.00 6.33
C GLU A 101 -3.96 -1.01 6.83
N GLY A 102 -3.51 -2.14 7.39
CA GLY A 102 -4.41 -3.14 7.96
C GLY A 102 -5.22 -2.60 9.13
N ILE A 103 -4.59 -1.88 10.04
CA ILE A 103 -5.29 -1.24 11.17
C ILE A 103 -6.27 -0.20 10.66
N SER A 104 -5.88 0.60 9.67
CA SER A 104 -6.76 1.60 9.06
C SER A 104 -7.99 0.97 8.42
N ILE A 105 -7.83 -0.16 7.71
CA ILE A 105 -8.96 -0.92 7.14
C ILE A 105 -9.93 -1.32 8.26
N LEU A 106 -9.41 -1.85 9.37
CA LEU A 106 -10.26 -2.26 10.51
C LEU A 106 -11.00 -1.09 11.12
N GLU A 107 -10.33 0.06 11.25
CA GLU A 107 -10.97 1.28 11.74
C GLU A 107 -12.10 1.74 10.81
N ASN A 108 -11.85 1.73 9.50
CA ASN A 108 -12.86 2.10 8.51
C ASN A 108 -14.06 1.15 8.56
N ILE A 109 -13.83 -0.16 8.65
CA ILE A 109 -14.88 -1.17 8.73
C ILE A 109 -15.70 -1.01 10.02
N ALA A 110 -15.04 -0.72 11.14
CA ALA A 110 -15.73 -0.45 12.40
C ALA A 110 -16.63 0.78 12.29
N LEU A 111 -16.16 1.85 11.65
CA LEU A 111 -16.94 3.06 11.43
C LEU A 111 -18.12 2.83 10.49
N ILE A 112 -17.99 1.93 9.52
CA ILE A 112 -19.08 1.50 8.64
C ILE A 112 -20.15 0.75 9.42
N GLY A 113 -19.78 0.09 10.52
CA GLY A 113 -20.72 -0.66 11.38
C GLY A 113 -20.67 -2.17 11.17
N VAL A 114 -19.67 -2.68 10.47
CA VAL A 114 -19.47 -4.12 10.27
C VAL A 114 -18.66 -4.67 11.45
N PRO A 115 -19.13 -5.74 12.14
CA PRO A 115 -18.36 -6.33 13.23
C PRO A 115 -17.05 -6.93 12.75
N ILE A 116 -16.00 -6.77 13.55
CA ILE A 116 -14.67 -7.26 13.22
C ILE A 116 -14.35 -8.44 14.15
N PRO A 117 -13.88 -9.60 13.59
CA PRO A 117 -13.41 -10.69 14.44
C PRO A 117 -12.24 -10.25 15.30
N GLU A 118 -12.35 -10.52 16.59
CA GLU A 118 -11.33 -10.12 17.57
C GLU A 118 -9.96 -10.68 17.24
N LYS A 119 -9.90 -11.90 16.74
CA LYS A 119 -8.66 -12.57 16.36
C LYS A 119 -7.92 -11.83 15.25
N LEU A 120 -8.64 -11.31 14.25
CA LEU A 120 -8.04 -10.53 13.17
C LEU A 120 -7.43 -9.23 13.70
N ARG A 121 -8.15 -8.55 14.57
CA ARG A 121 -7.68 -7.33 15.23
C ARG A 121 -6.41 -7.58 16.03
N ASP A 122 -6.39 -8.65 16.83
CA ASP A 122 -5.27 -9.00 17.69
C ASP A 122 -4.02 -9.30 16.88
N VAL A 123 -4.15 -10.02 15.76
CA VAL A 123 -3.01 -10.33 14.90
C VAL A 123 -2.36 -9.04 14.36
N LEU A 124 -3.14 -8.10 13.87
CA LEU A 124 -2.62 -6.85 13.31
C LEU A 124 -1.98 -5.96 14.38
N ILE A 125 -2.59 -5.88 15.55
CA ILE A 125 -2.04 -5.11 16.67
C ILE A 125 -0.72 -5.73 17.14
N ASN A 126 -0.66 -7.04 17.29
CA ASN A 126 0.54 -7.73 17.72
C ASN A 126 1.69 -7.58 16.72
N LEU A 127 1.41 -7.63 15.42
CA LEU A 127 2.42 -7.39 14.39
C LEU A 127 2.99 -5.98 14.47
N ASN A 128 2.14 -5.00 14.74
CA ASN A 128 2.55 -3.61 14.89
C ASN A 128 3.41 -3.40 16.15
N ASP A 129 3.06 -4.05 17.25
CA ASP A 129 3.78 -3.90 18.54
C ASP A 129 5.15 -4.59 18.55
N LYS A 130 5.39 -5.55 17.66
CA LYS A 130 6.68 -6.25 17.55
C LYS A 130 7.73 -5.48 16.77
N ASP A 131 7.32 -4.46 16.07
CA ASP A 131 8.20 -3.55 15.35
C ASP A 131 8.58 -2.37 16.22
#